data_872c7e3422586446b7d5664ba36b40ca
#
_entry.id   872c7e3422586446b7d5664ba36b40ca
#
_cell.length_a   1.000
_cell.length_b   1.000
_cell.length_c   1.000
_cell.angle_alpha   90.00
_cell.angle_beta   90.00
_cell.angle_gamma   90.00
#
_symmetry.space_group_name_H-M   'P 1'
#
loop_
_entity.id
_entity.type
_entity.pdbx_description
1 polymer ?
#
loop_
_entity_poly.entity_id
_entity_poly.type
_entity_poly.pdbx_seq_one_letter_code
_entity_poly.pdbx_strand_id
1 'polypeptide(L)'
;MHILMKCLGNKINDFNHKRVNDYIKDKLEIKDVLFRGLTIEEVLSYKFEVNKRIKFKRITSFSSESHIAETFAAERYMTNVLIVLKNANIFDYSTAMIEILENLIAIEESGQTDDDKLNKLYDNLSIVDYEREFLLPISSELTVKNIYFDNKKNMHIIEME
;
A
#
# COMPACT_ATOMS: atom_id res chain seq x y z
N MET A 1 12.96 -17.29 1.88
CA MET A 1 12.52 -15.96 1.37
C MET A 1 11.45 -15.40 2.30
N HIS A 2 11.65 -14.18 2.81
CA HIS A 2 10.73 -13.54 3.75
C HIS A 2 9.35 -13.31 3.10
N ILE A 3 8.25 -13.49 3.87
CA ILE A 3 6.89 -13.44 3.31
C ILE A 3 6.54 -12.08 2.71
N LEU A 4 7.04 -10.98 3.27
CA LEU A 4 6.81 -9.63 2.74
C LEU A 4 7.37 -9.41 1.33
N MET A 5 8.41 -10.17 0.93
CA MET A 5 8.94 -10.13 -0.44
C MET A 5 7.89 -10.51 -1.50
N LYS A 6 6.83 -11.22 -1.12
CA LYS A 6 5.71 -11.57 -2.00
C LYS A 6 4.84 -10.37 -2.39
N CYS A 7 4.95 -9.26 -1.66
CA CYS A 7 4.22 -8.03 -1.98
C CYS A 7 4.92 -7.17 -3.05
N LEU A 8 6.22 -7.41 -3.30
CA LEU A 8 6.95 -6.67 -4.34
C LEU A 8 6.32 -6.88 -5.72
N GLY A 9 6.09 -5.79 -6.43
CA GLY A 9 5.56 -5.80 -7.78
C GLY A 9 4.07 -6.11 -7.91
N ASN A 10 3.28 -5.96 -6.86
CA ASN A 10 1.81 -6.11 -6.86
C ASN A 10 1.29 -7.44 -7.42
N LYS A 11 2.05 -8.53 -7.28
CA LYS A 11 1.71 -9.88 -7.79
C LYS A 11 1.36 -10.87 -6.68
N ILE A 12 0.68 -10.39 -5.65
CA ILE A 12 0.29 -11.23 -4.54
C ILE A 12 -1.00 -12.02 -4.88
N ASN A 13 -0.95 -13.35 -4.80
CA ASN A 13 -2.12 -14.21 -4.97
C ASN A 13 -2.90 -14.38 -3.65
N ASP A 14 -4.09 -14.95 -3.70
CA ASP A 14 -4.98 -15.10 -2.54
C ASP A 14 -4.34 -15.88 -1.39
N PHE A 15 -3.55 -16.90 -1.68
CA PHE A 15 -2.81 -17.67 -0.67
C PHE A 15 -1.74 -16.79 0.03
N ASN A 16 -1.01 -16.00 -0.73
CA ASN A 16 0.00 -15.10 -0.19
C ASN A 16 -0.65 -13.95 0.60
N HIS A 17 -1.80 -13.44 0.18
CA HIS A 17 -2.56 -12.45 0.95
C HIS A 17 -2.84 -12.93 2.37
N LYS A 18 -3.32 -14.17 2.53
CA LYS A 18 -3.58 -14.76 3.85
C LYS A 18 -2.30 -14.85 4.69
N ARG A 19 -1.21 -15.35 4.13
CA ARG A 19 0.07 -15.49 4.84
C ARG A 19 0.67 -14.14 5.25
N VAL A 20 0.60 -13.14 4.38
CA VAL A 20 1.03 -11.78 4.72
C VAL A 20 0.14 -11.21 5.82
N ASN A 21 -1.17 -11.39 5.72
CA ASN A 21 -2.11 -10.96 6.76
C ASN A 21 -1.79 -11.57 8.13
N ASP A 22 -1.52 -12.86 8.19
CA ASP A 22 -1.14 -13.55 9.43
C ASP A 22 0.18 -13.01 10.02
N TYR A 23 1.08 -12.55 9.18
CA TYR A 23 2.33 -11.91 9.62
C TYR A 23 2.14 -10.51 10.16
N ILE A 24 1.28 -9.69 9.54
CA ILE A 24 1.14 -8.25 9.85
C ILE A 24 0.11 -7.94 10.93
N LYS A 25 -0.93 -8.76 11.11
CA LYS A 25 -2.12 -8.47 11.94
C LYS A 25 -1.83 -8.07 13.39
N ASP A 26 -0.72 -8.55 13.95
CA ASP A 26 -0.30 -8.28 15.34
C ASP A 26 0.83 -7.23 15.43
N LYS A 27 1.13 -6.54 14.33
CA LYS A 27 2.23 -5.55 14.19
C LYS A 27 1.74 -4.21 13.65
N LEU A 28 0.49 -3.88 13.96
CA LEU A 28 -0.13 -2.65 13.46
C LEU A 28 0.23 -1.46 14.33
N GLU A 29 0.32 -0.29 13.72
CA GLU A 29 0.46 1.01 14.37
C GLU A 29 -0.55 2.00 13.83
N ILE A 30 -0.86 3.05 14.58
CA ILE A 30 -1.78 4.10 14.15
C ILE A 30 -1.01 5.10 13.28
N LYS A 31 -1.56 5.39 12.08
CA LYS A 31 -1.08 6.46 11.19
C LYS A 31 -2.15 7.53 11.03
N ASP A 32 -1.72 8.80 11.07
CA ASP A 32 -2.62 9.94 11.04
C ASP A 32 -3.30 10.12 9.68
N VAL A 33 -2.54 10.10 8.59
CA VAL A 33 -3.07 10.28 7.23
C VAL A 33 -2.29 9.43 6.24
N LEU A 34 -3.03 8.67 5.41
CA LEU A 34 -2.50 7.87 4.32
C LEU A 34 -3.37 8.03 3.07
N PHE A 35 -2.85 7.68 1.91
CA PHE A 35 -3.47 7.93 0.62
C PHE A 35 -3.49 6.68 -0.26
N ARG A 36 -4.55 6.50 -1.06
CA ARG A 36 -4.65 5.44 -2.06
C ARG A 36 -5.44 5.90 -3.28
N GLY A 37 -4.83 5.79 -4.46
CA GLY A 37 -5.55 5.88 -5.73
C GLY A 37 -6.35 4.59 -5.97
N LEU A 38 -7.62 4.71 -6.36
CA LEU A 38 -8.51 3.57 -6.59
C LEU A 38 -8.52 3.11 -8.04
N THR A 39 -8.57 1.79 -8.24
CA THR A 39 -8.88 1.19 -9.53
C THR A 39 -10.37 1.32 -9.84
N ILE A 40 -10.74 1.16 -11.12
CA ILE A 40 -12.15 1.16 -11.52
C ILE A 40 -12.94 0.02 -10.84
N GLU A 41 -12.32 -1.13 -10.66
CA GLU A 41 -12.93 -2.28 -9.99
C GLU A 41 -13.25 -1.98 -8.53
N GLU A 42 -12.36 -1.31 -7.82
CA GLU A 42 -12.58 -0.90 -6.42
C GLU A 42 -13.72 0.12 -6.31
N VAL A 43 -13.74 1.13 -7.19
CA VAL A 43 -14.81 2.13 -7.22
C VAL A 43 -16.19 1.47 -7.43
N LEU A 44 -16.28 0.53 -8.39
CA LEU A 44 -17.52 -0.17 -8.68
C LEU A 44 -17.92 -1.18 -7.58
N SER A 45 -16.95 -1.88 -6.99
CA SER A 45 -17.21 -2.97 -6.04
C SER A 45 -17.63 -2.45 -4.67
N TYR A 46 -16.97 -1.41 -4.16
CA TYR A 46 -17.24 -0.92 -2.81
C TYR A 46 -18.46 0.00 -2.71
N LYS A 47 -18.83 0.70 -3.79
CA LYS A 47 -19.98 1.62 -3.81
C LYS A 47 -19.95 2.57 -2.61
N PHE A 48 -18.97 3.45 -2.61
CA PHE A 48 -18.70 4.38 -1.50
C PHE A 48 -19.89 5.35 -1.30
N GLU A 49 -20.37 5.41 -0.07
CA GLU A 49 -21.44 6.31 0.38
C GLU A 49 -21.10 6.83 1.77
N VAL A 50 -21.40 8.10 2.05
CA VAL A 50 -21.14 8.71 3.36
C VAL A 50 -21.84 7.91 4.48
N ASN A 51 -21.15 7.69 5.58
CA ASN A 51 -21.52 6.86 6.73
C ASN A 51 -21.56 5.34 6.48
N LYS A 52 -21.25 4.89 5.27
CA LYS A 52 -21.13 3.46 4.98
C LYS A 52 -19.84 2.88 5.55
N ARG A 53 -19.93 1.69 6.12
CA ARG A 53 -18.79 0.87 6.50
C ARG A 53 -18.35 0.03 5.28
N ILE A 54 -17.07 0.12 4.96
CA ILE A 54 -16.44 -0.65 3.88
C ILE A 54 -15.52 -1.69 4.50
N LYS A 55 -15.73 -2.95 4.15
CA LYS A 55 -14.87 -4.06 4.55
C LYS A 55 -13.93 -4.43 3.40
N PHE A 56 -12.64 -4.28 3.63
CA PHE A 56 -11.61 -4.63 2.65
C PHE A 56 -11.38 -6.14 2.64
N LYS A 57 -11.57 -6.76 1.49
CA LYS A 57 -11.50 -8.22 1.33
C LYS A 57 -10.08 -8.75 1.10
N ARG A 58 -9.15 -7.87 0.81
CA ARG A 58 -7.73 -8.16 0.54
C ARG A 58 -6.85 -7.21 1.33
N ILE A 59 -5.58 -7.60 1.50
CA ILE A 59 -4.56 -6.64 1.92
C ILE A 59 -4.58 -5.48 0.92
N THR A 60 -4.67 -4.28 1.46
CA THR A 60 -4.79 -3.06 0.67
C THR A 60 -3.65 -2.12 1.04
N SER A 61 -2.87 -1.71 0.05
CA SER A 61 -1.76 -0.79 0.26
C SER A 61 -2.20 0.67 0.22
N PHE A 62 -1.59 1.47 1.06
CA PHE A 62 -1.69 2.93 1.11
C PHE A 62 -0.29 3.52 1.09
N SER A 63 -0.13 4.75 0.66
CA SER A 63 1.12 5.50 0.74
C SER A 63 1.01 6.65 1.73
N SER A 64 2.09 6.97 2.43
CA SER A 64 2.18 8.24 3.18
C SER A 64 2.35 9.47 2.28
N GLU A 65 2.70 9.25 1.01
CA GLU A 65 2.95 10.29 0.03
C GLU A 65 1.73 10.51 -0.88
N SER A 66 1.04 11.65 -0.74
CA SER A 66 -0.18 11.93 -1.51
C SER A 66 0.07 11.92 -3.02
N HIS A 67 1.21 12.45 -3.47
CA HIS A 67 1.55 12.52 -4.90
C HIS A 67 1.68 11.15 -5.56
N ILE A 68 2.14 10.12 -4.82
CA ILE A 68 2.20 8.75 -5.30
C ILE A 68 0.80 8.21 -5.59
N ALA A 69 -0.10 8.33 -4.61
CA ALA A 69 -1.48 7.87 -4.75
C ALA A 69 -2.25 8.67 -5.84
N GLU A 70 -1.99 9.97 -5.96
CA GLU A 70 -2.54 10.84 -7.00
C GLU A 70 -2.08 10.40 -8.40
N THR A 71 -0.79 10.10 -8.57
CA THR A 71 -0.24 9.57 -9.82
C THR A 71 -0.89 8.22 -10.20
N PHE A 72 -1.07 7.32 -9.24
CA PHE A 72 -1.78 6.05 -9.49
C PHE A 72 -3.22 6.29 -9.94
N ALA A 73 -3.96 7.17 -9.26
CA ALA A 73 -5.36 7.45 -9.58
C ALA A 73 -5.51 8.11 -10.97
N ALA A 74 -4.65 9.08 -11.30
CA ALA A 74 -4.75 9.87 -12.52
C ALA A 74 -4.17 9.16 -13.74
N GLU A 75 -2.93 8.63 -13.62
CA GLU A 75 -2.17 8.16 -14.77
C GLU A 75 -2.27 6.64 -14.97
N ARG A 76 -2.22 5.87 -13.88
CA ARG A 76 -2.23 4.41 -13.98
C ARG A 76 -3.63 3.83 -14.04
N TYR A 77 -4.53 4.30 -13.21
CA TYR A 77 -5.91 3.78 -13.12
C TYR A 77 -6.92 4.62 -13.88
N MET A 78 -6.61 5.86 -14.19
CA MET A 78 -7.45 6.82 -14.92
C MET A 78 -8.84 6.99 -14.30
N THR A 79 -8.95 6.84 -12.99
CA THR A 79 -10.19 6.98 -12.23
C THR A 79 -10.36 8.38 -11.66
N ASN A 80 -9.26 9.07 -11.36
CA ASN A 80 -9.23 10.31 -10.59
C ASN A 80 -9.99 10.20 -9.24
N VAL A 81 -9.91 9.03 -8.59
CA VAL A 81 -10.52 8.77 -7.28
C VAL A 81 -9.45 8.43 -6.26
N LEU A 82 -9.42 9.18 -5.16
CA LEU A 82 -8.44 9.06 -4.08
C LEU A 82 -9.13 8.80 -2.74
N ILE A 83 -8.66 7.79 -2.00
CA ILE A 83 -8.95 7.66 -0.58
C ILE A 83 -7.94 8.49 0.20
N VAL A 84 -8.45 9.27 1.17
CA VAL A 84 -7.70 9.86 2.26
C VAL A 84 -8.11 9.12 3.54
N LEU A 85 -7.21 8.27 4.03
CA LEU A 85 -7.43 7.44 5.21
C LEU A 85 -6.86 8.13 6.44
N LYS A 86 -7.68 8.28 7.49
CA LYS A 86 -7.27 8.94 8.74
C LYS A 86 -7.33 7.96 9.92
N ASN A 87 -6.37 8.10 10.83
CA ASN A 87 -6.32 7.38 12.12
C ASN A 87 -6.48 5.86 12.00
N ALA A 88 -5.84 5.25 11.02
CA ALA A 88 -5.96 3.81 10.78
C ALA A 88 -4.89 2.99 11.50
N ASN A 89 -5.29 1.81 11.99
CA ASN A 89 -4.37 0.76 12.40
C ASN A 89 -3.85 0.02 11.16
N ILE A 90 -2.56 0.16 10.89
CA ILE A 90 -1.96 -0.28 9.64
C ILE A 90 -0.51 -0.74 9.86
N PHE A 91 -0.01 -1.62 8.99
CA PHE A 91 1.35 -2.12 9.06
C PHE A 91 2.30 -1.28 8.20
N ASP A 92 3.40 -0.82 8.78
CA ASP A 92 4.47 -0.11 8.04
C ASP A 92 5.29 -1.11 7.21
N TYR A 93 4.84 -1.32 5.98
CA TYR A 93 5.48 -2.23 5.03
C TYR A 93 6.84 -1.71 4.57
N SER A 94 6.94 -0.43 4.26
CA SER A 94 8.17 0.15 3.71
C SER A 94 9.32 0.08 4.70
N THR A 95 9.11 0.44 5.96
CA THR A 95 10.17 0.33 6.98
C THR A 95 10.64 -1.12 7.15
N ALA A 96 9.71 -2.07 7.24
CA ALA A 96 10.06 -3.48 7.36
C ALA A 96 10.80 -4.03 6.13
N MET A 97 10.39 -3.62 4.93
CA MET A 97 11.03 -4.06 3.68
C MET A 97 12.41 -3.44 3.46
N ILE A 98 12.59 -2.17 3.81
CA ILE A 98 13.90 -1.52 3.75
C ILE A 98 14.90 -2.30 4.59
N GLU A 99 14.55 -2.62 5.85
CA GLU A 99 15.40 -3.42 6.74
C GLU A 99 15.77 -4.79 6.13
N ILE A 100 14.78 -5.50 5.57
CA ILE A 100 15.01 -6.79 4.92
C ILE A 100 15.95 -6.65 3.72
N LEU A 101 15.70 -5.66 2.84
CA LEU A 101 16.49 -5.45 1.63
C LEU A 101 17.92 -5.02 1.94
N GLU A 102 18.12 -4.13 2.91
CA GLU A 102 19.46 -3.71 3.36
C GLU A 102 20.26 -4.88 3.92
N ASN A 103 19.63 -5.76 4.70
CA ASN A 103 20.28 -6.99 5.20
C ASN A 103 20.64 -7.94 4.06
N LEU A 104 19.76 -8.12 3.07
CA LEU A 104 20.06 -8.96 1.89
C LEU A 104 21.18 -8.38 1.04
N ILE A 105 21.22 -7.06 0.84
CA ILE A 105 22.30 -6.36 0.14
C ILE A 105 23.62 -6.58 0.86
N ALA A 106 23.68 -6.38 2.18
CA ALA A 106 24.89 -6.58 2.98
C ALA A 106 25.42 -8.02 2.90
N ILE A 107 24.53 -9.02 2.89
CA ILE A 107 24.90 -10.44 2.71
C ILE A 107 25.47 -10.67 1.30
N GLU A 108 24.84 -10.16 0.28
CA GLU A 108 25.28 -10.33 -1.12
C GLU A 108 26.63 -9.65 -1.35
N GLU A 109 26.82 -8.43 -0.87
CA GLU A 109 28.10 -7.70 -0.97
C GLU A 109 29.26 -8.36 -0.23
N SER A 110 28.97 -9.13 0.85
CA SER A 110 30.00 -9.86 1.62
C SER A 110 30.41 -11.20 0.98
N GLY A 111 29.70 -11.66 -0.04
CA GLY A 111 29.91 -12.95 -0.71
C GLY A 111 30.53 -12.84 -2.10
N GLN A 112 30.35 -13.92 -2.89
CA GLN A 112 30.66 -13.89 -4.32
C GLN A 112 29.51 -13.18 -5.02
N THR A 113 29.73 -11.94 -5.43
CA THR A 113 28.69 -11.03 -5.92
C THR A 113 28.08 -11.50 -7.25
N ASP A 114 26.78 -11.71 -7.27
CA ASP A 114 25.98 -11.75 -8.49
C ASP A 114 25.46 -10.33 -8.75
N ASP A 115 26.08 -9.62 -9.71
CA ASP A 115 25.77 -8.23 -10.01
C ASP A 115 24.30 -8.03 -10.42
N ASP A 116 23.70 -8.98 -11.13
CA ASP A 116 22.29 -8.90 -11.53
C ASP A 116 21.35 -9.00 -10.33
N LYS A 117 21.68 -9.85 -9.39
CA LYS A 117 20.93 -10.01 -8.15
C LYS A 117 21.05 -8.77 -7.26
N LEU A 118 22.26 -8.26 -7.14
CA LEU A 118 22.54 -7.05 -6.34
C LEU A 118 21.81 -5.84 -6.91
N ASN A 119 21.85 -5.63 -8.24
CA ASN A 119 21.12 -4.56 -8.91
C ASN A 119 19.61 -4.65 -8.67
N LYS A 120 19.00 -5.85 -8.73
CA LYS A 120 17.59 -6.04 -8.40
C LYS A 120 17.24 -5.69 -6.96
N LEU A 121 18.14 -5.97 -6.02
CA LEU A 121 17.92 -5.61 -4.62
C LEU A 121 17.93 -4.08 -4.43
N TYR A 122 18.86 -3.38 -5.07
CA TYR A 122 18.91 -1.92 -5.05
C TYR A 122 17.71 -1.28 -5.76
N ASP A 123 17.27 -1.82 -6.89
CA ASP A 123 16.07 -1.35 -7.59
C ASP A 123 14.83 -1.51 -6.69
N ASN A 124 14.67 -2.66 -6.05
CA ASN A 124 13.57 -2.90 -5.11
C ASN A 124 13.62 -1.96 -3.90
N LEU A 125 14.81 -1.73 -3.36
CA LEU A 125 15.01 -0.80 -2.24
C LEU A 125 14.58 0.62 -2.63
N SER A 126 14.97 1.08 -3.82
CA SER A 126 14.60 2.39 -4.36
C SER A 126 13.09 2.54 -4.52
N ILE A 127 12.41 1.51 -5.05
CA ILE A 127 10.95 1.51 -5.23
C ILE A 127 10.25 1.57 -3.87
N VAL A 128 10.63 0.72 -2.93
CA VAL A 128 10.02 0.66 -1.59
C VAL A 128 10.21 1.97 -0.83
N ASP A 129 11.40 2.58 -0.89
CA ASP A 129 11.66 3.87 -0.27
C ASP A 129 10.87 5.01 -0.93
N TYR A 130 10.67 4.95 -2.24
CA TYR A 130 9.87 5.94 -2.98
C TYR A 130 8.37 5.82 -2.70
N GLU A 131 7.80 4.60 -2.73
CA GLU A 131 6.36 4.38 -2.61
C GLU A 131 5.83 4.57 -1.18
N ARG A 132 6.66 4.41 -0.15
CA ARG A 132 6.29 4.59 1.27
C ARG A 132 4.99 3.89 1.63
N GLU A 133 4.93 2.59 1.38
CA GLU A 133 3.71 1.79 1.50
C GLU A 133 3.42 1.32 2.93
N PHE A 134 2.12 1.28 3.21
CA PHE A 134 1.50 0.73 4.42
C PHE A 134 0.43 -0.29 4.01
N LEU A 135 0.33 -1.40 4.73
CA LEU A 135 -0.61 -2.47 4.41
C LEU A 135 -1.76 -2.53 5.43
N LEU A 136 -2.98 -2.35 4.91
CA LEU A 136 -4.20 -2.54 5.67
C LEU A 136 -4.55 -4.05 5.69
N PRO A 137 -4.76 -4.67 6.89
CA PRO A 137 -5.09 -6.08 6.98
C PRO A 137 -6.40 -6.45 6.30
N ILE A 138 -6.52 -7.73 5.92
CA ILE A 138 -7.77 -8.31 5.41
C ILE A 138 -8.86 -8.15 6.48
N SER A 139 -10.07 -7.90 6.02
CA SER A 139 -11.27 -7.71 6.85
C SER A 139 -11.27 -6.45 7.72
N SER A 140 -10.32 -5.52 7.52
CA SER A 140 -10.41 -4.20 8.11
C SER A 140 -11.69 -3.50 7.66
N GLU A 141 -12.37 -2.85 8.61
CA GLU A 141 -13.57 -2.07 8.34
C GLU A 141 -13.29 -0.60 8.57
N LEU A 142 -13.58 0.22 7.58
CA LEU A 142 -13.42 1.66 7.62
C LEU A 142 -14.75 2.34 7.29
N THR A 143 -15.02 3.46 7.94
CA THR A 143 -16.24 4.25 7.69
C THR A 143 -15.93 5.39 6.74
N VAL A 144 -16.74 5.55 5.70
CA VAL A 144 -16.69 6.72 4.81
C VAL A 144 -17.22 7.93 5.57
N LYS A 145 -16.37 8.93 5.79
CA LYS A 145 -16.73 10.15 6.52
C LYS A 145 -17.20 11.27 5.62
N ASN A 146 -16.58 11.40 4.44
CA ASN A 146 -16.90 12.45 3.49
C ASN A 146 -16.59 12.02 2.05
N ILE A 147 -17.30 12.58 1.08
CA ILE A 147 -17.02 12.43 -0.35
C ILE A 147 -17.18 13.81 -0.99
N TYR A 148 -16.15 14.28 -1.66
CA TYR A 148 -16.19 15.58 -2.35
C TYR A 148 -15.26 15.60 -3.57
N PHE A 149 -15.43 16.62 -4.41
CA PHE A 149 -14.54 16.86 -5.55
C PHE A 149 -13.55 17.98 -5.20
N ASP A 150 -12.26 17.68 -5.30
CA ASP A 150 -11.19 18.67 -5.14
C ASP A 150 -10.83 19.26 -6.50
N ASN A 151 -11.23 20.52 -6.72
CA ASN A 151 -10.99 21.23 -7.98
C ASN A 151 -9.50 21.47 -8.27
N LYS A 152 -8.67 21.60 -7.24
CA LYS A 152 -7.22 21.85 -7.42
C LYS A 152 -6.50 20.60 -7.91
N LYS A 153 -6.91 19.43 -7.39
CA LYS A 153 -6.36 18.13 -7.77
C LYS A 153 -7.07 17.50 -8.97
N ASN A 154 -8.27 18.00 -9.32
CA ASN A 154 -9.17 17.40 -10.29
C ASN A 154 -9.49 15.93 -9.94
N MET A 155 -9.80 15.69 -8.67
CA MET A 155 -10.03 14.34 -8.12
C MET A 155 -11.25 14.28 -7.22
N HIS A 156 -11.94 13.15 -7.26
CA HIS A 156 -12.90 12.76 -6.23
C HIS A 156 -12.17 12.25 -5.01
N ILE A 157 -12.44 12.84 -3.87
CA ILE A 157 -11.83 12.48 -2.58
C ILE A 157 -12.83 11.73 -1.74
N ILE A 158 -12.41 10.58 -1.20
CA ILE A 158 -13.18 9.76 -0.24
C ILE A 158 -12.39 9.75 1.05
N GLU A 159 -12.87 10.49 2.05
CA GLU A 159 -12.29 10.46 3.40
C GLU A 159 -12.83 9.27 4.17
N MET A 160 -11.94 8.48 4.76
CA MET A 160 -12.26 7.29 5.55
C MET A 160 -11.52 7.28 6.89
N GLU A 161 -12.13 6.60 7.84
CA GLU A 161 -11.54 6.40 9.17
C GLU A 161 -11.92 5.03 9.73
#